data_d38632fb4681eb49ac3b1a5fb175ccad
#
_entry.id   d38632fb4681eb49ac3b1a5fb175ccad
#
_cell.length_a   1.000
_cell.length_b   1.000
_cell.length_c   1.000
_cell.angle_alpha   90.00
_cell.angle_beta   90.00
_cell.angle_gamma   90.00
#
_symmetry.space_group_name_H-M   'P 1'
#
loop_
_entity.id
_entity.type
_entity.pdbx_description
1 polymer ?
#
loop_
_entity_poly.entity_id
_entity_poly.type
_entity_poly.pdbx_seq_one_letter_code
_entity_poly.pdbx_strand_id
1 'polypeptide(L)'
;MKQPLAYIHPSAIIDDSVVIDPFVTIDKDVIIGAGTRIYSNVTILPGTRIGENCQIFPGAVIGAIPQDLKFKGEYTTVEIGNNNVIRECVTIHRGTASKGRTVIGDNNLIMAYCHVAHDCVLGNNIIMSNVTQLAGEVYIEDYAVIGGGSLVHQFVHLGKHIMIQGGTRIGKDIPPFITVGREPACYSGINSIGMRRRGYTNEQINNVQDIFRIIYNSGLNVTEAVDKIMNDCPATAERDEIIIFIRNSGRGIIRGMK
;
A
#
# COMPACT_ATOMS: atom_id res chain seq x y z
N MET A 1 21.21 12.60 -16.35
CA MET A 1 22.34 12.15 -17.22
C MET A 1 22.21 10.65 -17.43
N LYS A 2 22.18 10.19 -18.67
CA LYS A 2 22.07 8.76 -19.02
C LYS A 2 23.48 8.17 -19.14
N GLN A 3 23.76 7.09 -18.45
CA GLN A 3 25.11 6.46 -18.46
C GLN A 3 25.29 5.55 -19.68
N PRO A 4 26.48 5.50 -20.31
CA PRO A 4 26.74 4.66 -21.49
C PRO A 4 26.54 3.16 -21.24
N LEU A 5 26.66 2.70 -19.99
CA LEU A 5 26.50 1.29 -19.60
C LEU A 5 25.04 0.93 -19.24
N ALA A 6 24.07 1.84 -19.35
CA ALA A 6 22.67 1.54 -19.18
C ALA A 6 22.05 1.11 -20.52
N TYR A 7 21.21 0.08 -20.48
CA TYR A 7 20.37 -0.27 -21.64
C TYR A 7 19.04 0.44 -21.55
N ILE A 8 18.73 1.27 -22.54
CA ILE A 8 17.47 2.01 -22.63
C ILE A 8 16.87 1.75 -24.00
N HIS A 9 15.69 1.13 -24.02
CA HIS A 9 14.97 0.88 -25.29
C HIS A 9 14.63 2.21 -25.98
N PRO A 10 14.82 2.35 -27.30
CA PRO A 10 14.61 3.62 -28.02
C PRO A 10 13.18 4.19 -27.93
N SER A 11 12.19 3.36 -27.66
CA SER A 11 10.79 3.80 -27.50
C SER A 11 10.41 4.18 -26.07
N ALA A 12 11.32 4.08 -25.10
CA ALA A 12 11.04 4.56 -23.74
C ALA A 12 10.97 6.10 -23.75
N ILE A 13 9.99 6.63 -23.06
CA ILE A 13 9.77 8.09 -22.91
C ILE A 13 10.31 8.49 -21.53
N ILE A 14 11.43 9.20 -21.53
CA ILE A 14 12.13 9.56 -20.30
C ILE A 14 12.45 11.04 -20.33
N ASP A 15 11.98 11.77 -19.31
CA ASP A 15 12.28 13.19 -19.17
C ASP A 15 13.79 13.45 -19.11
N ASP A 16 14.25 14.57 -19.66
CA ASP A 16 15.68 14.89 -19.77
C ASP A 16 16.36 15.13 -18.41
N SER A 17 15.61 15.47 -17.38
CA SER A 17 16.11 15.66 -16.02
C SER A 17 16.33 14.35 -15.25
N VAL A 18 15.87 13.22 -15.77
CA VAL A 18 16.03 11.89 -15.12
C VAL A 18 17.50 11.49 -15.06
N VAL A 19 17.93 11.07 -13.89
CA VAL A 19 19.29 10.55 -13.66
C VAL A 19 19.26 9.04 -13.67
N ILE A 20 20.03 8.41 -14.56
CA ILE A 20 20.11 6.95 -14.71
C ILE A 20 21.54 6.53 -14.48
N ASP A 21 21.76 5.68 -13.48
CA ASP A 21 23.07 5.15 -13.13
C ASP A 21 23.48 3.95 -14.06
N PRO A 22 24.73 3.45 -14.02
CA PRO A 22 25.16 2.31 -14.82
C PRO A 22 24.39 1.02 -14.54
N PHE A 23 24.32 0.12 -15.53
CA PHE A 23 23.71 -1.21 -15.45
C PHE A 23 22.18 -1.20 -15.19
N VAL A 24 21.52 -0.08 -15.44
CA VAL A 24 20.07 0.00 -15.47
C VAL A 24 19.55 -0.59 -16.78
N THR A 25 18.45 -1.33 -16.71
CA THR A 25 17.72 -1.81 -17.89
C THR A 25 16.34 -1.18 -17.93
N ILE A 26 16.01 -0.48 -19.01
CA ILE A 26 14.69 0.11 -19.27
C ILE A 26 14.19 -0.42 -20.60
N ASP A 27 13.07 -1.15 -20.56
CA ASP A 27 12.47 -1.80 -21.73
C ASP A 27 11.56 -0.86 -22.52
N LYS A 28 10.97 -1.36 -23.60
CA LYS A 28 9.94 -0.64 -24.38
C LYS A 28 8.73 -0.29 -23.53
N ASP A 29 7.93 0.67 -24.02
CA ASP A 29 6.67 1.07 -23.36
C ASP A 29 6.84 1.44 -21.88
N VAL A 30 7.90 2.17 -21.55
CA VAL A 30 8.17 2.74 -20.22
C VAL A 30 8.10 4.27 -20.30
N ILE A 31 7.47 4.90 -19.31
CA ILE A 31 7.42 6.36 -19.15
C ILE A 31 7.99 6.71 -17.77
N ILE A 32 8.91 7.70 -17.71
CA ILE A 32 9.53 8.16 -16.46
C ILE A 32 9.50 9.68 -16.42
N GLY A 33 8.85 10.22 -15.37
CA GLY A 33 8.67 11.65 -15.13
C GLY A 33 9.92 12.35 -14.61
N ALA A 34 9.85 13.68 -14.65
CA ALA A 34 10.95 14.59 -14.33
C ALA A 34 11.55 14.40 -12.93
N GLY A 35 12.83 14.66 -12.77
CA GLY A 35 13.53 14.64 -11.49
C GLY A 35 13.72 13.25 -10.87
N THR A 36 13.23 12.20 -11.50
CA THR A 36 13.35 10.81 -11.01
C THR A 36 14.78 10.31 -11.12
N ARG A 37 15.25 9.58 -10.11
CA ARG A 37 16.57 8.95 -10.08
C ARG A 37 16.45 7.44 -10.06
N ILE A 38 17.13 6.78 -11.01
CA ILE A 38 17.22 5.34 -11.15
C ILE A 38 18.67 4.91 -10.82
N TYR A 39 18.84 4.23 -9.71
CA TYR A 39 20.13 3.76 -9.26
C TYR A 39 20.58 2.49 -10.02
N SER A 40 21.85 2.12 -9.88
CA SER A 40 22.46 1.00 -10.61
C SER A 40 21.71 -0.32 -10.44
N ASN A 41 21.73 -1.17 -11.46
CA ASN A 41 21.15 -2.52 -11.45
C ASN A 41 19.62 -2.55 -11.24
N VAL A 42 18.90 -1.48 -11.56
CA VAL A 42 17.43 -1.46 -11.59
C VAL A 42 16.93 -1.99 -12.94
N THR A 43 15.86 -2.75 -12.91
CA THR A 43 15.16 -3.25 -14.11
C THR A 43 13.74 -2.69 -14.17
N ILE A 44 13.42 -2.00 -15.27
CA ILE A 44 12.09 -1.43 -15.53
C ILE A 44 11.53 -2.06 -16.80
N LEU A 45 10.43 -2.79 -16.65
CA LEU A 45 9.85 -3.64 -17.69
C LEU A 45 8.63 -2.99 -18.37
N PRO A 46 8.16 -3.53 -19.49
CA PRO A 46 7.10 -2.93 -20.32
C PRO A 46 5.80 -2.68 -19.54
N GLY A 47 5.11 -1.59 -19.89
CA GLY A 47 3.85 -1.19 -19.26
C GLY A 47 4.04 -0.38 -17.96
N THR A 48 5.27 0.06 -17.65
CA THR A 48 5.58 0.82 -16.44
C THR A 48 5.47 2.31 -16.67
N ARG A 49 4.78 3.01 -15.77
CA ARG A 49 4.63 4.47 -15.71
C ARG A 49 5.09 4.94 -14.35
N ILE A 50 6.14 5.77 -14.30
CA ILE A 50 6.71 6.32 -13.08
C ILE A 50 6.59 7.83 -13.14
N GLY A 51 6.04 8.41 -12.07
CA GLY A 51 5.87 9.85 -11.92
C GLY A 51 7.18 10.60 -11.67
N GLU A 52 7.04 11.80 -11.14
CA GLU A 52 8.14 12.72 -10.92
C GLU A 52 8.84 12.53 -9.56
N ASN A 53 10.11 12.93 -9.49
CA ASN A 53 10.92 12.99 -8.26
C ASN A 53 10.99 11.65 -7.49
N CYS A 54 10.81 10.53 -8.16
CA CYS A 54 10.94 9.21 -7.55
C CYS A 54 12.43 8.81 -7.39
N GLN A 55 12.69 7.93 -6.43
CA GLN A 55 14.00 7.33 -6.21
C GLN A 55 13.88 5.81 -6.23
N ILE A 56 14.56 5.14 -7.16
CA ILE A 56 14.46 3.68 -7.34
C ILE A 56 15.84 3.07 -7.15
N PHE A 57 15.98 2.31 -6.08
CA PHE A 57 17.24 1.82 -5.54
C PHE A 57 17.69 0.48 -6.17
N PRO A 58 18.96 0.12 -5.99
CA PRO A 58 19.57 -1.02 -6.69
C PRO A 58 18.82 -2.34 -6.53
N GLY A 59 18.74 -3.10 -7.61
CA GLY A 59 18.11 -4.42 -7.64
C GLY A 59 16.59 -4.41 -7.66
N ALA A 60 15.95 -3.23 -7.64
CA ALA A 60 14.49 -3.17 -7.80
C ALA A 60 14.08 -3.63 -9.22
N VAL A 61 12.96 -4.38 -9.29
CA VAL A 61 12.35 -4.84 -10.53
C VAL A 61 10.90 -4.35 -10.60
N ILE A 62 10.61 -3.49 -11.58
CA ILE A 62 9.31 -2.85 -11.72
C ILE A 62 8.67 -3.26 -13.05
N GLY A 63 7.38 -3.63 -13.00
CA GLY A 63 6.61 -4.01 -14.18
C GLY A 63 6.79 -5.48 -14.59
N ALA A 64 7.32 -6.34 -13.72
CA ALA A 64 7.40 -7.77 -14.02
C ALA A 64 6.00 -8.37 -14.26
N ILE A 65 5.95 -9.42 -15.07
CA ILE A 65 4.71 -10.15 -15.32
C ILE A 65 4.16 -10.73 -14.01
N PRO A 66 2.83 -10.77 -13.85
CA PRO A 66 2.20 -11.35 -12.67
C PRO A 66 2.62 -12.80 -12.43
N GLN A 67 2.81 -13.17 -11.16
CA GLN A 67 2.97 -14.57 -10.74
C GLN A 67 1.59 -15.23 -10.52
N ASP A 68 0.65 -14.95 -11.39
CA ASP A 68 -0.69 -15.55 -11.39
C ASP A 68 -0.80 -16.54 -12.55
N LEU A 69 -1.16 -17.78 -12.23
CA LEU A 69 -1.34 -18.84 -13.24
C LEU A 69 -2.44 -18.55 -14.26
N LYS A 70 -3.32 -17.58 -13.99
CA LYS A 70 -4.36 -17.13 -14.91
C LYS A 70 -3.88 -16.09 -15.92
N PHE A 71 -2.71 -15.47 -15.69
CA PHE A 71 -2.14 -14.48 -16.60
C PHE A 71 -1.80 -15.13 -17.95
N LYS A 72 -2.33 -14.57 -19.04
CA LYS A 72 -2.18 -15.12 -20.41
C LYS A 72 -1.32 -14.24 -21.34
N GLY A 73 -0.64 -13.23 -20.76
CA GLY A 73 0.17 -12.29 -21.54
C GLY A 73 -0.60 -11.05 -22.01
N GLU A 74 -1.76 -10.78 -21.43
CA GLU A 74 -2.55 -9.58 -21.69
C GLU A 74 -1.76 -8.29 -21.39
N TYR A 75 -2.10 -7.21 -22.12
CA TYR A 75 -1.50 -5.91 -21.90
C TYR A 75 -2.02 -5.31 -20.59
N THR A 76 -1.11 -5.08 -19.65
CA THR A 76 -1.42 -4.50 -18.35
C THR A 76 -0.28 -3.58 -17.89
N THR A 77 -0.52 -2.71 -16.89
CA THR A 77 0.41 -1.67 -16.48
C THR A 77 0.77 -1.71 -15.00
N VAL A 78 1.86 -1.02 -14.68
CA VAL A 78 2.18 -0.50 -13.34
C VAL A 78 2.18 1.02 -13.44
N GLU A 79 1.43 1.67 -12.57
CA GLU A 79 1.33 3.13 -12.48
C GLU A 79 1.82 3.58 -11.10
N ILE A 80 2.92 4.33 -11.08
CA ILE A 80 3.55 4.84 -9.85
C ILE A 80 3.50 6.35 -9.89
N GLY A 81 2.92 6.97 -8.86
CA GLY A 81 2.84 8.42 -8.71
C GLY A 81 4.18 9.08 -8.41
N ASN A 82 4.11 10.23 -7.77
CA ASN A 82 5.26 11.12 -7.56
C ASN A 82 5.92 10.93 -6.19
N ASN A 83 7.19 11.35 -6.07
CA ASN A 83 7.95 11.40 -4.82
C ASN A 83 8.04 10.05 -4.08
N ASN A 84 7.93 8.93 -4.77
CA ASN A 84 8.05 7.61 -4.18
C ASN A 84 9.51 7.21 -3.99
N VAL A 85 9.80 6.57 -2.86
CA VAL A 85 11.11 5.97 -2.56
C VAL A 85 10.96 4.46 -2.57
N ILE A 86 11.51 3.80 -3.60
CA ILE A 86 11.47 2.34 -3.80
C ILE A 86 12.86 1.81 -3.54
N ARG A 87 13.03 1.11 -2.43
CA ARG A 87 14.32 0.67 -1.93
C ARG A 87 14.81 -0.61 -2.60
N GLU A 88 15.95 -1.09 -2.12
CA GLU A 88 16.71 -2.17 -2.72
C GLU A 88 15.90 -3.46 -2.87
N CYS A 89 16.03 -4.11 -4.02
CA CYS A 89 15.44 -5.41 -4.32
C CYS A 89 13.90 -5.47 -4.14
N VAL A 90 13.22 -4.34 -4.21
CA VAL A 90 11.75 -4.31 -4.25
C VAL A 90 11.26 -4.87 -5.58
N THR A 91 10.19 -5.66 -5.55
CA THR A 91 9.54 -6.16 -6.76
C THR A 91 8.10 -5.65 -6.84
N ILE A 92 7.71 -5.07 -7.98
CA ILE A 92 6.36 -4.58 -8.26
C ILE A 92 5.89 -5.18 -9.56
N HIS A 93 4.83 -5.99 -9.50
CA HIS A 93 4.26 -6.64 -10.67
C HIS A 93 3.15 -5.81 -11.29
N ARG A 94 3.03 -5.86 -12.62
CA ARG A 94 1.90 -5.24 -13.33
C ARG A 94 0.60 -6.00 -13.08
N GLY A 95 -0.53 -5.41 -13.48
CA GLY A 95 -1.84 -6.00 -13.29
C GLY A 95 -2.10 -7.26 -14.13
N THR A 96 -3.25 -7.87 -13.89
CA THR A 96 -3.83 -8.95 -14.70
C THR A 96 -5.08 -8.44 -15.42
N ALA A 97 -5.79 -9.32 -16.12
CA ALA A 97 -7.09 -9.01 -16.72
C ALA A 97 -8.16 -8.58 -15.68
N SER A 98 -7.94 -8.83 -14.38
CA SER A 98 -8.88 -8.46 -13.31
C SER A 98 -9.06 -6.94 -13.18
N LYS A 99 -7.94 -6.19 -13.09
CA LYS A 99 -7.99 -4.71 -13.01
C LYS A 99 -7.16 -4.01 -14.07
N GLY A 100 -6.38 -4.74 -14.85
CA GLY A 100 -5.53 -4.21 -15.92
C GLY A 100 -4.28 -3.47 -15.43
N ARG A 101 -4.18 -3.17 -14.13
CA ARG A 101 -3.07 -2.38 -13.59
C ARG A 101 -2.83 -2.58 -12.10
N THR A 102 -1.58 -2.37 -11.69
CA THR A 102 -1.17 -2.14 -10.30
C THR A 102 -0.90 -0.65 -10.13
N VAL A 103 -1.40 -0.04 -9.06
CA VAL A 103 -1.32 1.40 -8.83
C VAL A 103 -0.65 1.69 -7.49
N ILE A 104 0.30 2.63 -7.50
CA ILE A 104 0.95 3.18 -6.31
C ILE A 104 0.81 4.70 -6.38
N GLY A 105 0.21 5.31 -5.37
CA GLY A 105 0.03 6.76 -5.26
C GLY A 105 1.34 7.51 -5.00
N ASP A 106 1.25 8.64 -4.32
CA ASP A 106 2.36 9.56 -4.11
C ASP A 106 3.01 9.42 -2.72
N ASN A 107 4.26 9.86 -2.60
CA ASN A 107 4.98 10.03 -1.33
C ASN A 107 5.13 8.75 -0.50
N ASN A 108 5.18 7.58 -1.13
CA ASN A 108 5.31 6.31 -0.43
C ASN A 108 6.78 5.94 -0.20
N LEU A 109 7.06 5.28 0.92
CA LEU A 109 8.33 4.63 1.22
C LEU A 109 8.14 3.12 1.21
N ILE A 110 8.66 2.45 0.18
CA ILE A 110 8.66 0.99 0.06
C ILE A 110 10.08 0.51 0.34
N MET A 111 10.29 -0.03 1.54
CA MET A 111 11.62 -0.42 2.00
C MET A 111 12.10 -1.73 1.36
N ALA A 112 13.37 -2.05 1.59
CA ALA A 112 14.06 -3.13 0.90
C ALA A 112 13.34 -4.49 1.01
N TYR A 113 13.42 -5.27 -0.08
CA TYR A 113 12.85 -6.61 -0.23
C TYR A 113 11.31 -6.68 -0.09
N CYS A 114 10.60 -5.55 -0.17
CA CYS A 114 9.14 -5.59 -0.25
C CYS A 114 8.67 -6.12 -1.60
N HIS A 115 7.48 -6.73 -1.60
CA HIS A 115 6.80 -7.17 -2.81
C HIS A 115 5.40 -6.57 -2.92
N VAL A 116 5.06 -6.07 -4.10
CA VAL A 116 3.72 -5.65 -4.49
C VAL A 116 3.28 -6.51 -5.65
N ALA A 117 2.34 -7.43 -5.40
CA ALA A 117 1.79 -8.29 -6.43
C ALA A 117 0.83 -7.53 -7.37
N HIS A 118 0.31 -8.26 -8.34
CA HIS A 118 -0.59 -7.76 -9.38
C HIS A 118 -1.88 -7.14 -8.83
N ASP A 119 -2.39 -6.15 -9.52
CA ASP A 119 -3.70 -5.51 -9.26
C ASP A 119 -3.84 -4.86 -7.88
N CYS A 120 -2.73 -4.69 -7.15
CA CYS A 120 -2.72 -3.93 -5.91
C CYS A 120 -2.97 -2.45 -6.17
N VAL A 121 -3.64 -1.79 -5.22
CA VAL A 121 -3.84 -0.34 -5.20
C VAL A 121 -3.33 0.21 -3.88
N LEU A 122 -2.29 1.01 -3.93
CA LEU A 122 -1.71 1.71 -2.80
C LEU A 122 -1.99 3.20 -2.90
N GLY A 123 -2.54 3.80 -1.85
CA GLY A 123 -2.75 5.24 -1.74
C GLY A 123 -1.45 6.01 -1.53
N ASN A 124 -1.52 7.07 -0.75
CA ASN A 124 -0.43 8.01 -0.56
C ASN A 124 0.17 7.94 0.85
N ASN A 125 1.43 8.38 0.98
CA ASN A 125 2.13 8.48 2.27
C ASN A 125 2.19 7.14 3.05
N ILE A 126 2.25 6.03 2.35
CA ILE A 126 2.34 4.70 2.92
C ILE A 126 3.80 4.38 3.24
N ILE A 127 4.02 3.70 4.36
CA ILE A 127 5.32 3.14 4.73
C ILE A 127 5.19 1.61 4.79
N MET A 128 5.86 0.93 3.87
CA MET A 128 6.06 -0.51 3.90
C MET A 128 7.47 -0.80 4.41
N SER A 129 7.59 -1.31 5.63
CA SER A 129 8.90 -1.67 6.19
C SER A 129 9.46 -2.93 5.53
N ASN A 130 10.76 -3.17 5.69
CA ASN A 130 11.50 -4.24 5.02
C ASN A 130 10.76 -5.59 5.00
N VAL A 131 10.82 -6.27 3.86
CA VAL A 131 10.29 -7.64 3.68
C VAL A 131 8.76 -7.74 3.82
N THR A 132 8.02 -6.62 3.71
CA THR A 132 6.55 -6.68 3.63
C THR A 132 6.13 -7.28 2.29
N GLN A 133 5.21 -8.25 2.31
CA GLN A 133 4.75 -8.96 1.12
C GLN A 133 3.24 -8.76 0.94
N LEU A 134 2.84 -8.16 -0.17
CA LEU A 134 1.44 -8.02 -0.57
C LEU A 134 1.11 -9.07 -1.61
N ALA A 135 0.10 -9.89 -1.36
CA ALA A 135 -0.48 -10.75 -2.39
C ALA A 135 -1.36 -9.92 -3.35
N GLY A 136 -1.90 -10.56 -4.40
CA GLY A 136 -2.67 -9.85 -5.44
C GLY A 136 -3.92 -9.14 -4.92
N GLU A 137 -4.30 -8.06 -5.59
CA GLU A 137 -5.54 -7.31 -5.35
C GLU A 137 -5.69 -6.73 -3.92
N VAL A 138 -4.59 -6.49 -3.22
CA VAL A 138 -4.60 -5.77 -1.94
C VAL A 138 -4.86 -4.29 -2.19
N TYR A 139 -5.74 -3.71 -1.39
CA TYR A 139 -6.00 -2.28 -1.37
C TYR A 139 -5.51 -1.65 -0.06
N ILE A 140 -4.69 -0.61 -0.15
CA ILE A 140 -4.14 0.10 1.02
C ILE A 140 -4.46 1.58 0.88
N GLU A 141 -5.18 2.11 1.87
CA GLU A 141 -5.49 3.54 1.93
C GLU A 141 -4.31 4.36 2.47
N ASP A 142 -4.47 5.69 2.42
CA ASP A 142 -3.43 6.66 2.76
C ASP A 142 -2.90 6.51 4.19
N TYR A 143 -1.63 6.85 4.36
CA TYR A 143 -0.96 6.93 5.66
C TYR A 143 -0.88 5.60 6.43
N ALA A 144 -1.05 4.47 5.78
CA ALA A 144 -0.83 3.17 6.40
C ALA A 144 0.67 2.95 6.69
N VAL A 145 0.97 2.39 7.86
CA VAL A 145 2.33 1.95 8.23
C VAL A 145 2.31 0.44 8.46
N ILE A 146 3.09 -0.29 7.67
CA ILE A 146 3.14 -1.74 7.71
C ILE A 146 4.52 -2.17 8.20
N GLY A 147 4.55 -2.82 9.36
CA GLY A 147 5.78 -3.30 10.00
C GLY A 147 6.47 -4.41 9.21
N GLY A 148 7.79 -4.46 9.32
CA GLY A 148 8.62 -5.38 8.52
C GLY A 148 8.26 -6.85 8.68
N GLY A 149 8.42 -7.64 7.60
CA GLY A 149 8.09 -9.06 7.58
C GLY A 149 6.60 -9.38 7.64
N SER A 150 5.72 -8.39 7.49
CA SER A 150 4.27 -8.61 7.44
C SER A 150 3.84 -9.23 6.11
N LEU A 151 2.85 -10.13 6.16
CA LEU A 151 2.27 -10.81 5.01
C LEU A 151 0.80 -10.44 4.87
N VAL A 152 0.40 -9.89 3.73
CA VAL A 152 -0.99 -9.49 3.46
C VAL A 152 -1.62 -10.41 2.44
N HIS A 153 -2.71 -11.08 2.84
CA HIS A 153 -3.43 -12.02 1.98
C HIS A 153 -4.14 -11.30 0.84
N GLN A 154 -4.34 -11.99 -0.27
CA GLN A 154 -5.05 -11.49 -1.44
C GLN A 154 -6.45 -10.95 -1.09
N PHE A 155 -6.83 -9.85 -1.76
CA PHE A 155 -8.11 -9.13 -1.59
C PHE A 155 -8.31 -8.43 -0.24
N VAL A 156 -7.30 -8.32 0.59
CA VAL A 156 -7.41 -7.60 1.86
C VAL A 156 -7.44 -6.09 1.60
N HIS A 157 -8.33 -5.41 2.32
CA HIS A 157 -8.40 -3.96 2.38
C HIS A 157 -7.82 -3.45 3.71
N LEU A 158 -6.84 -2.56 3.61
CA LEU A 158 -6.19 -1.89 4.74
C LEU A 158 -6.60 -0.43 4.75
N GLY A 159 -7.32 -0.01 5.80
CA GLY A 159 -7.81 1.35 5.98
C GLY A 159 -6.70 2.37 6.25
N LYS A 160 -7.04 3.64 6.14
CA LYS A 160 -6.08 4.72 6.35
C LYS A 160 -5.60 4.84 7.80
N HIS A 161 -4.44 5.45 7.99
CA HIS A 161 -3.84 5.71 9.31
C HIS A 161 -3.65 4.46 10.19
N ILE A 162 -3.62 3.28 9.63
CA ILE A 162 -3.36 2.05 10.39
C ILE A 162 -1.88 1.92 10.75
N MET A 163 -1.61 1.14 11.80
CA MET A 163 -0.27 0.67 12.16
C MET A 163 -0.29 -0.85 12.32
N ILE A 164 0.48 -1.55 11.52
CA ILE A 164 0.64 -3.01 11.61
C ILE A 164 2.00 -3.32 12.23
N GLN A 165 2.01 -4.13 13.28
CA GLN A 165 3.26 -4.60 13.91
C GLN A 165 4.02 -5.54 12.96
N GLY A 166 5.35 -5.52 13.07
CA GLY A 166 6.19 -6.41 12.27
C GLY A 166 5.88 -7.90 12.48
N GLY A 167 6.05 -8.68 11.41
CA GLY A 167 5.80 -10.13 11.41
C GLY A 167 4.33 -10.55 11.42
N THR A 168 3.39 -9.61 11.23
CA THR A 168 1.95 -9.90 11.30
C THR A 168 1.44 -10.55 10.01
N ARG A 169 0.62 -11.62 10.13
CA ARG A 169 -0.09 -12.25 9.01
C ARG A 169 -1.53 -11.76 8.95
N ILE A 170 -1.88 -11.06 7.85
CA ILE A 170 -3.14 -10.35 7.71
C ILE A 170 -4.02 -11.08 6.71
N GLY A 171 -5.12 -11.67 7.17
CA GLY A 171 -6.08 -12.40 6.34
C GLY A 171 -7.47 -11.78 6.28
N LYS A 172 -7.70 -10.66 6.98
CA LYS A 172 -8.97 -9.92 7.02
C LYS A 172 -8.73 -8.43 6.88
N ASP A 173 -9.80 -7.70 6.56
CA ASP A 173 -9.74 -6.26 6.38
C ASP A 173 -9.45 -5.54 7.70
N ILE A 174 -8.68 -4.48 7.63
CA ILE A 174 -8.25 -3.71 8.79
C ILE A 174 -8.89 -2.33 8.71
N PRO A 175 -9.85 -2.01 9.60
CA PRO A 175 -10.48 -0.69 9.64
C PRO A 175 -9.46 0.44 9.85
N PRO A 176 -9.79 1.67 9.42
CA PRO A 176 -8.91 2.82 9.58
C PRO A 176 -8.60 3.14 11.05
N PHE A 177 -7.50 3.83 11.30
CA PHE A 177 -7.05 4.38 12.60
C PHE A 177 -6.59 3.37 13.66
N ILE A 178 -6.52 2.08 13.37
CA ILE A 178 -6.17 1.08 14.39
C ILE A 178 -4.73 0.58 14.30
N THR A 179 -4.28 0.03 15.40
CA THR A 179 -3.05 -0.79 15.49
C THR A 179 -3.43 -2.26 15.49
N VAL A 180 -2.68 -3.05 14.74
CA VAL A 180 -2.87 -4.49 14.59
C VAL A 180 -1.56 -5.22 14.87
N GLY A 181 -1.63 -6.33 15.57
CA GLY A 181 -0.47 -7.17 15.85
C GLY A 181 -0.87 -8.54 16.35
N ARG A 182 0.11 -9.29 16.87
CA ARG A 182 -0.03 -10.65 17.42
C ARG A 182 -0.25 -11.74 16.36
N GLU A 183 -0.31 -12.98 16.81
CA GLU A 183 -0.61 -14.17 16.02
C GLU A 183 -1.65 -15.02 16.78
N PRO A 184 -2.85 -15.21 16.27
CA PRO A 184 -3.38 -14.58 15.05
C PRO A 184 -3.55 -13.07 15.18
N ALA A 185 -3.47 -12.37 14.04
CA ALA A 185 -3.58 -10.91 13.98
C ALA A 185 -4.91 -10.41 14.58
N CYS A 186 -4.84 -9.43 15.46
CA CYS A 186 -6.01 -8.86 16.12
C CYS A 186 -5.86 -7.35 16.39
N TYR A 187 -6.98 -6.70 16.65
CA TYR A 187 -7.01 -5.31 17.12
C TYR A 187 -6.21 -5.13 18.40
N SER A 188 -5.29 -4.19 18.42
CA SER A 188 -4.38 -3.88 19.54
C SER A 188 -4.49 -2.44 20.04
N GLY A 189 -5.63 -1.79 19.78
CA GLY A 189 -5.87 -0.39 20.11
C GLY A 189 -5.92 0.52 18.88
N ILE A 190 -6.16 1.81 19.11
CA ILE A 190 -6.11 2.82 18.04
C ILE A 190 -4.68 3.31 17.83
N ASN A 191 -4.37 3.76 16.62
CA ASN A 191 -3.08 4.38 16.28
C ASN A 191 -3.03 5.85 16.72
N SER A 192 -3.20 6.11 18.01
CA SER A 192 -3.26 7.46 18.56
C SER A 192 -1.99 8.29 18.28
N ILE A 193 -0.82 7.64 18.24
CA ILE A 193 0.46 8.32 17.93
C ILE A 193 0.45 8.78 16.47
N GLY A 194 0.07 7.92 15.54
CA GLY A 194 -0.03 8.26 14.12
C GLY A 194 -1.04 9.36 13.87
N MET A 195 -2.20 9.30 14.51
CA MET A 195 -3.23 10.34 14.43
C MET A 195 -2.72 11.70 14.93
N ARG A 196 -2.09 11.76 16.13
CA ARG A 196 -1.51 13.02 16.66
C ARG A 196 -0.46 13.63 15.74
N ARG A 197 0.43 12.82 15.17
CA ARG A 197 1.45 13.29 14.22
C ARG A 197 0.85 13.93 12.96
N ARG A 198 -0.41 13.64 12.67
CA ARG A 198 -1.16 14.17 11.52
C ARG A 198 -2.19 15.23 11.89
N GLY A 199 -2.13 15.75 13.13
CA GLY A 199 -2.92 16.90 13.56
C GLY A 199 -4.31 16.57 14.10
N TYR A 200 -4.66 15.30 14.31
CA TYR A 200 -5.92 14.95 14.97
C TYR A 200 -5.92 15.44 16.43
N THR A 201 -7.01 16.07 16.83
CA THR A 201 -7.20 16.54 18.20
C THR A 201 -7.42 15.38 19.18
N ASN A 202 -7.22 15.62 20.48
CA ASN A 202 -7.53 14.62 21.51
C ASN A 202 -9.01 14.23 21.49
N GLU A 203 -9.91 15.14 21.19
CA GLU A 203 -11.34 14.86 21.07
C GLU A 203 -11.62 13.87 19.93
N GLN A 204 -11.08 14.12 18.72
CA GLN A 204 -11.23 13.20 17.59
C GLN A 204 -10.66 11.82 17.90
N ILE A 205 -9.48 11.76 18.55
CA ILE A 205 -8.84 10.50 18.96
C ILE A 205 -9.72 9.74 19.96
N ASN A 206 -10.30 10.43 20.95
CA ASN A 206 -11.19 9.82 21.93
C ASN A 206 -12.47 9.30 21.27
N ASN A 207 -13.08 10.07 20.36
CA ASN A 207 -14.26 9.63 19.60
C ASN A 207 -13.98 8.35 18.82
N VAL A 208 -12.85 8.27 18.12
CA VAL A 208 -12.41 7.04 17.42
C VAL A 208 -12.19 5.88 18.40
N GLN A 209 -11.61 6.15 19.58
CA GLN A 209 -11.40 5.12 20.59
C GLN A 209 -12.74 4.56 21.12
N ASP A 210 -13.74 5.41 21.37
CA ASP A 210 -15.04 4.98 21.86
C ASP A 210 -15.80 4.15 20.82
N ILE A 211 -15.68 4.50 19.53
CA ILE A 211 -16.21 3.69 18.42
C ILE A 211 -15.61 2.28 18.45
N PHE A 212 -14.30 2.15 18.57
CA PHE A 212 -13.64 0.83 18.58
C PHE A 212 -13.87 0.04 19.88
N ARG A 213 -14.17 0.72 21.00
CA ARG A 213 -14.68 0.04 22.22
C ARG A 213 -16.04 -0.59 21.97
N ILE A 214 -16.95 0.07 21.25
CA ILE A 214 -18.23 -0.53 20.86
C ILE A 214 -18.00 -1.74 19.95
N ILE A 215 -17.16 -1.62 18.91
CA ILE A 215 -16.93 -2.71 17.97
C ILE A 215 -16.33 -3.95 18.65
N TYR A 216 -15.34 -3.78 19.53
CA TYR A 216 -14.54 -4.90 20.03
C TYR A 216 -14.81 -5.31 21.48
N ASN A 217 -15.42 -4.47 22.31
CA ASN A 217 -15.57 -4.71 23.74
C ASN A 217 -17.02 -4.73 24.23
N SER A 218 -18.02 -4.47 23.37
CA SER A 218 -19.44 -4.45 23.80
C SER A 218 -20.10 -5.83 23.83
N GLY A 219 -19.49 -6.84 23.24
CA GLY A 219 -20.08 -8.17 23.06
C GLY A 219 -21.10 -8.26 21.92
N LEU A 220 -21.35 -7.16 21.20
CA LEU A 220 -22.25 -7.11 20.04
C LEU A 220 -21.58 -7.74 18.81
N ASN A 221 -22.40 -8.23 17.88
CA ASN A 221 -21.88 -8.54 16.55
C ASN A 221 -21.60 -7.23 15.78
N VAL A 222 -20.87 -7.33 14.64
CA VAL A 222 -20.41 -6.16 13.89
C VAL A 222 -21.57 -5.29 13.39
N THR A 223 -22.67 -5.89 12.96
CA THR A 223 -23.85 -5.15 12.47
C THR A 223 -24.52 -4.38 13.61
N GLU A 224 -24.79 -5.04 14.73
CA GLU A 224 -25.34 -4.40 15.94
C GLU A 224 -24.42 -3.30 16.48
N ALA A 225 -23.09 -3.50 16.43
CA ALA A 225 -22.11 -2.50 16.84
C ALA A 225 -22.19 -1.25 15.94
N VAL A 226 -22.30 -1.42 14.62
CA VAL A 226 -22.49 -0.31 13.67
C VAL A 226 -23.77 0.47 13.93
N ASP A 227 -24.89 -0.22 14.16
CA ASP A 227 -26.17 0.43 14.48
C ASP A 227 -26.08 1.23 15.79
N LYS A 228 -25.44 0.65 16.81
CA LYS A 228 -25.19 1.34 18.07
C LYS A 228 -24.30 2.58 17.89
N ILE A 229 -23.24 2.50 17.11
CA ILE A 229 -22.37 3.63 16.81
C ILE A 229 -23.14 4.76 16.11
N MET A 230 -24.01 4.42 15.16
CA MET A 230 -24.81 5.41 14.45
C MET A 230 -25.77 6.17 15.38
N ASN A 231 -26.31 5.49 16.40
CA ASN A 231 -27.27 6.08 17.33
C ASN A 231 -26.59 6.85 18.48
N ASP A 232 -25.49 6.33 19.02
CA ASP A 232 -24.94 6.79 20.29
C ASP A 232 -23.67 7.67 20.14
N CYS A 233 -22.96 7.58 19.00
CA CYS A 233 -21.73 8.34 18.80
C CYS A 233 -21.94 9.63 17.99
N PRO A 234 -21.20 10.72 18.29
CA PRO A 234 -21.25 11.94 17.51
C PRO A 234 -21.02 11.71 16.00
N ALA A 235 -21.75 12.45 15.16
CA ALA A 235 -21.60 12.41 13.72
C ALA A 235 -20.30 13.13 13.31
N THR A 236 -19.21 12.39 13.22
CA THR A 236 -17.91 12.89 12.78
C THR A 236 -17.47 12.23 11.48
N ALA A 237 -16.56 12.87 10.75
CA ALA A 237 -16.01 12.31 9.52
C ALA A 237 -15.33 10.95 9.76
N GLU A 238 -14.61 10.81 10.88
CA GLU A 238 -13.92 9.58 11.26
C GLU A 238 -14.93 8.45 11.56
N ARG A 239 -16.05 8.76 12.23
CA ARG A 239 -17.13 7.79 12.48
C ARG A 239 -17.69 7.25 11.17
N ASP A 240 -18.06 8.15 10.30
CA ASP A 240 -18.73 7.80 9.04
C ASP A 240 -17.79 6.98 8.15
N GLU A 241 -16.50 7.32 8.13
CA GLU A 241 -15.48 6.57 7.43
C GLU A 241 -15.32 5.14 7.97
N ILE A 242 -15.24 4.97 9.29
CA ILE A 242 -15.17 3.65 9.92
C ILE A 242 -16.38 2.80 9.54
N ILE A 243 -17.58 3.39 9.59
CA ILE A 243 -18.83 2.71 9.24
C ILE A 243 -18.84 2.30 7.77
N ILE A 244 -18.45 3.21 6.86
CA ILE A 244 -18.39 2.94 5.42
C ILE A 244 -17.40 1.81 5.15
N PHE A 245 -16.22 1.86 5.76
CA PHE A 245 -15.21 0.80 5.62
C PHE A 245 -15.78 -0.55 6.06
N ILE A 246 -16.39 -0.63 7.24
CA ILE A 246 -16.93 -1.88 7.79
C ILE A 246 -18.02 -2.46 6.90
N ARG A 247 -18.93 -1.61 6.40
CA ARG A 247 -20.04 -2.03 5.52
C ARG A 247 -19.55 -2.55 4.18
N ASN A 248 -18.45 -2.01 3.68
CA ASN A 248 -17.85 -2.41 2.40
C ASN A 248 -16.82 -3.55 2.53
N SER A 249 -16.55 -4.03 3.75
CA SER A 249 -15.57 -5.09 3.97
C SER A 249 -16.06 -6.43 3.43
N GLY A 250 -15.47 -6.87 2.33
CA GLY A 250 -15.81 -8.14 1.68
C GLY A 250 -15.27 -9.38 2.42
N ARG A 251 -14.18 -9.24 3.16
CA ARG A 251 -13.54 -10.32 3.92
C ARG A 251 -13.94 -10.36 5.40
N GLY A 252 -14.73 -9.37 5.84
CA GLY A 252 -14.98 -9.08 7.24
C GLY A 252 -13.74 -8.50 7.93
N ILE A 253 -13.97 -7.68 8.96
CA ILE A 253 -12.91 -7.00 9.67
C ILE A 253 -12.14 -7.91 10.63
N ILE A 254 -10.91 -7.51 10.97
CA ILE A 254 -10.08 -8.19 11.97
C ILE A 254 -10.80 -8.30 13.32
N ARG A 255 -10.48 -9.33 14.11
CA ARG A 255 -11.12 -9.58 15.42
C ARG A 255 -10.46 -8.77 16.53
N GLY A 256 -11.21 -8.55 17.62
CA GLY A 256 -10.67 -8.09 18.88
C GLY A 256 -9.80 -9.13 19.58
N MET A 257 -9.05 -8.71 20.59
CA MET A 257 -8.40 -9.64 21.52
C MET A 257 -9.47 -10.42 22.29
N LYS A 258 -9.31 -11.73 22.34
CA LYS A 258 -10.06 -12.57 23.29
C LYS A 258 -9.38 -12.56 24.64
#